data_38f2d501bb27163747e4b151f0b77b34
#
_entry.id   38f2d501bb27163747e4b151f0b77b34
#
_cell.length_a   1.000
_cell.length_b   1.000
_cell.length_c   1.000
_cell.angle_alpha   90.00
_cell.angle_beta   90.00
_cell.angle_gamma   90.00
#
_symmetry.space_group_name_H-M   'P 1'
#
loop_
_entity.id
_entity.type
_entity.pdbx_description
1 polymer ?
#
loop_
_entity_poly.entity_id
_entity_poly.type
_entity_poly.pdbx_seq_one_letter_code
_entity_poly.pdbx_strand_id
1 'polypeptide(L)'
;MIERMYFISIIGYIKDINRVVEKYIYKFNIKLEYAKDQTEYNDFGELDLGEEPDELVKKSLEIIDINKNNKLKSDLLISEDEAIEIIKNEIEQHDNLFVEKLENEYKELKSVVDNLSHFESLDFNYDMFEKFSFISYRFGFMPIESYEQYKAFLKDEEDIFLVKGEQQENKIWCIYFTHQEALKRIDDIFASLNFERVDLPFEINDLKLKGNLSKILFDLKEKLGLLEEKLKNINKKLEMSMEFNNKRLVAAKKILELKKIRETKKFCAVVKEDFFVFTGWVMKKNLDLLSAEIKNDDKVVLKIENDLTREPPVVLKNNFIFKPFEFLVKLYGIPSYNEIDPTPFLAITYIILFGLMFGDIGQGLILFLAGIILNKTKKNPLYEIISILGISAMIFGLMYGSVFGFEDIIKSVWLKPTENINYILVYSVVMGIVLALVSMGLNLINCKKDGDWLEIFLGPNALSGFVFYICMILVSLFLFAGLNLKYIFWFKFIICFGLINLCLTGFNKLIKKLFRHERNIFGGNIFLFLFESIIETFEIILNYFTNALSFVRVGAFALSHAGMMSVVMLLAKKNDGYNWFIIVLGNLLVIILEGLIVGIQALRLEFYEMFGRFFRGGGKEYINKN
;
A
#
# COMPACT_ATOMS: atom_id res chain seq x y z
N MET A 1 -11.91 -8.91 -16.44
CA MET A 1 -13.20 -8.51 -17.06
C MET A 1 -14.01 -7.79 -16.01
N ILE A 2 -14.60 -6.63 -16.32
CA ILE A 2 -15.43 -5.87 -15.38
C ILE A 2 -16.76 -6.58 -15.23
N GLU A 3 -17.18 -6.89 -14.00
CA GLU A 3 -18.42 -7.59 -13.70
C GLU A 3 -19.62 -6.64 -13.78
N ARG A 4 -20.76 -7.12 -14.33
CA ARG A 4 -21.95 -6.29 -14.46
C ARG A 4 -22.60 -6.05 -13.11
N MET A 5 -22.91 -4.79 -12.82
CA MET A 5 -23.55 -4.34 -11.59
C MET A 5 -24.97 -3.87 -11.84
N TYR A 6 -25.83 -4.06 -10.86
CA TYR A 6 -27.22 -3.60 -10.87
C TYR A 6 -27.48 -2.78 -9.62
N PHE A 7 -28.18 -1.66 -9.81
CA PHE A 7 -28.64 -0.85 -8.70
C PHE A 7 -29.95 -1.38 -8.18
N ILE A 8 -30.03 -1.59 -6.87
CA ILE A 8 -31.20 -2.17 -6.22
C ILE A 8 -31.62 -1.32 -5.04
N SER A 9 -32.94 -1.32 -4.78
CA SER A 9 -33.55 -0.76 -3.59
C SER A 9 -34.28 -1.87 -2.83
N ILE A 10 -33.93 -2.06 -1.56
CA ILE A 10 -34.55 -3.04 -0.65
C ILE A 10 -35.42 -2.27 0.32
N ILE A 11 -36.72 -2.54 0.31
CA ILE A 11 -37.73 -1.87 1.13
C ILE A 11 -38.33 -2.88 2.09
N GLY A 12 -38.48 -2.52 3.37
CA GLY A 12 -39.06 -3.37 4.39
C GLY A 12 -39.54 -2.60 5.60
N TYR A 13 -40.12 -3.29 6.59
CA TYR A 13 -40.54 -2.68 7.85
C TYR A 13 -39.36 -2.45 8.79
N ILE A 14 -39.33 -1.32 9.50
CA ILE A 14 -38.23 -0.96 10.42
C ILE A 14 -37.95 -2.06 11.45
N LYS A 15 -38.99 -2.74 11.93
CA LYS A 15 -38.86 -3.85 12.89
C LYS A 15 -38.01 -5.03 12.37
N ASP A 16 -37.96 -5.23 11.06
CA ASP A 16 -37.22 -6.31 10.41
C ASP A 16 -35.82 -5.90 9.91
N ILE A 17 -35.37 -4.68 10.18
CA ILE A 17 -34.14 -4.10 9.60
C ILE A 17 -32.89 -4.94 9.92
N ASN A 18 -32.73 -5.43 11.17
CA ASN A 18 -31.58 -6.25 11.58
C ASN A 18 -31.54 -7.56 10.77
N ARG A 19 -32.68 -8.22 10.65
CA ARG A 19 -32.85 -9.44 9.87
C ARG A 19 -32.48 -9.24 8.40
N VAL A 20 -32.88 -8.13 7.82
CA VAL A 20 -32.60 -7.79 6.41
C VAL A 20 -31.13 -7.50 6.20
N VAL A 21 -30.48 -6.80 7.13
CA VAL A 21 -29.06 -6.52 7.07
C VAL A 21 -28.26 -7.82 7.11
N GLU A 22 -28.54 -8.70 8.07
CA GLU A 22 -27.82 -9.98 8.21
C GLU A 22 -28.09 -10.93 7.05
N LYS A 23 -29.37 -11.15 6.72
CA LYS A 23 -29.81 -12.16 5.76
C LYS A 23 -29.53 -11.79 4.31
N TYR A 24 -29.66 -10.49 3.95
CA TYR A 24 -29.57 -10.05 2.56
C TYR A 24 -28.35 -9.18 2.29
N ILE A 25 -28.09 -8.13 3.10
CA ILE A 25 -27.02 -7.19 2.78
C ILE A 25 -25.65 -7.86 2.92
N TYR A 26 -25.37 -8.52 4.01
CA TYR A 26 -24.08 -9.19 4.24
C TYR A 26 -23.92 -10.47 3.41
N LYS A 27 -24.94 -11.31 3.33
CA LYS A 27 -24.88 -12.57 2.59
C LYS A 27 -24.59 -12.36 1.10
N PHE A 28 -25.19 -11.34 0.48
CA PHE A 28 -25.05 -11.07 -0.94
C PHE A 28 -24.03 -9.98 -1.26
N ASN A 29 -23.29 -9.49 -0.25
CA ASN A 29 -22.27 -8.47 -0.42
C ASN A 29 -22.76 -7.24 -1.19
N ILE A 30 -23.83 -6.61 -0.72
CA ILE A 30 -24.40 -5.41 -1.35
C ILE A 30 -23.56 -4.20 -0.94
N LYS A 31 -23.02 -3.44 -1.90
CA LYS A 31 -22.38 -2.16 -1.63
C LYS A 31 -23.44 -1.10 -1.47
N LEU A 32 -23.69 -0.69 -0.24
CA LEU A 32 -24.68 0.34 0.06
C LEU A 32 -24.22 1.74 -0.35
N GLU A 33 -25.19 2.56 -0.75
CA GLU A 33 -25.06 3.99 -0.93
C GLU A 33 -26.09 4.69 -0.05
N TYR A 34 -25.86 5.95 0.32
CA TYR A 34 -26.80 6.71 1.15
C TYR A 34 -28.12 6.88 0.40
N ALA A 35 -29.17 6.26 0.90
CA ALA A 35 -30.48 6.26 0.26
C ALA A 35 -31.08 7.66 0.15
N LYS A 36 -30.77 8.56 1.10
CA LYS A 36 -31.24 9.96 1.12
C LYS A 36 -30.71 10.77 -0.06
N ASP A 37 -29.46 10.53 -0.50
CA ASP A 37 -28.83 11.24 -1.61
C ASP A 37 -29.32 10.74 -2.98
N GLN A 38 -30.05 9.62 -3.00
CA GLN A 38 -30.33 8.86 -4.19
C GLN A 38 -31.82 8.89 -4.61
N THR A 39 -32.69 9.51 -3.82
CA THR A 39 -34.13 9.52 -4.06
C THR A 39 -34.65 10.93 -4.31
N GLU A 40 -35.46 11.10 -5.34
CA GLU A 40 -36.10 12.38 -5.71
C GLU A 40 -37.20 12.83 -4.72
N TYR A 41 -37.46 12.03 -3.68
CA TYR A 41 -38.53 12.31 -2.71
C TYR A 41 -37.98 13.03 -1.48
N ASN A 42 -38.58 14.18 -1.13
CA ASN A 42 -38.18 15.03 0.01
C ASN A 42 -38.62 14.50 1.41
N ASP A 43 -39.30 13.35 1.48
CA ASP A 43 -39.92 12.84 2.72
C ASP A 43 -39.09 11.72 3.40
N PHE A 44 -37.78 11.66 3.19
CA PHE A 44 -36.94 10.66 3.85
C PHE A 44 -36.31 11.22 5.14
N GLY A 45 -36.62 10.52 6.25
CA GLY A 45 -35.98 10.75 7.55
C GLY A 45 -34.72 9.92 7.73
N GLU A 46 -33.90 10.29 8.70
CA GLU A 46 -32.78 9.48 9.18
C GLU A 46 -33.27 8.55 10.30
N LEU A 47 -32.71 7.34 10.35
CA LEU A 47 -32.98 6.40 11.44
C LEU A 47 -32.25 6.89 12.69
N ASP A 48 -32.99 7.12 13.79
CA ASP A 48 -32.36 7.39 15.08
C ASP A 48 -31.65 6.11 15.58
N LEU A 49 -30.36 6.17 15.70
CA LEU A 49 -29.53 5.03 16.11
C LEU A 49 -29.20 5.05 17.61
N GLY A 50 -29.57 6.11 18.34
CA GLY A 50 -29.19 6.31 19.73
C GLY A 50 -27.68 6.52 19.93
N GLU A 51 -27.19 6.54 21.17
CA GLU A 51 -25.77 6.75 21.49
C GLU A 51 -24.87 5.57 21.07
N GLU A 52 -23.65 5.86 20.68
CA GLU A 52 -22.68 4.83 20.30
C GLU A 52 -22.06 4.18 21.55
N PRO A 53 -22.09 2.86 21.71
CA PRO A 53 -21.46 2.17 22.84
C PRO A 53 -19.95 1.98 22.62
N ASP A 54 -19.21 3.11 22.52
CA ASP A 54 -17.78 3.11 22.16
C ASP A 54 -16.93 2.30 23.15
N GLU A 55 -17.26 2.33 24.43
CA GLU A 55 -16.53 1.57 25.44
C GLU A 55 -16.67 0.05 25.27
N LEU A 56 -17.88 -0.42 24.98
CA LEU A 56 -18.15 -1.84 24.72
C LEU A 56 -17.40 -2.33 23.47
N VAL A 57 -17.35 -1.50 22.45
CA VAL A 57 -16.64 -1.80 21.20
C VAL A 57 -15.13 -1.84 21.42
N LYS A 58 -14.57 -0.86 22.13
CA LYS A 58 -13.14 -0.79 22.46
C LYS A 58 -12.70 -2.03 23.24
N LYS A 59 -13.46 -2.41 24.28
CA LYS A 59 -13.17 -3.60 25.09
C LYS A 59 -13.28 -4.89 24.30
N SER A 60 -14.27 -4.98 23.40
CA SER A 60 -14.45 -6.14 22.53
C SER A 60 -13.27 -6.33 21.57
N LEU A 61 -12.69 -5.23 21.02
CA LEU A 61 -11.49 -5.29 20.18
C LEU A 61 -10.27 -5.78 20.98
N GLU A 62 -10.06 -5.31 22.21
CA GLU A 62 -8.98 -5.76 23.09
C GLU A 62 -9.08 -7.27 23.36
N ILE A 63 -10.29 -7.78 23.67
CA ILE A 63 -10.53 -9.21 23.91
C ILE A 63 -10.19 -10.06 22.68
N ILE A 64 -10.54 -9.60 21.49
CA ILE A 64 -10.26 -10.32 20.23
C ILE A 64 -8.77 -10.30 19.91
N ASP A 65 -8.08 -9.18 20.11
CA ASP A 65 -6.64 -9.06 19.84
C ASP A 65 -5.80 -9.97 20.75
N ILE A 66 -6.15 -10.07 22.01
CA ILE A 66 -5.50 -10.98 22.97
C ILE A 66 -5.70 -12.46 22.56
N ASN A 67 -6.84 -12.81 21.96
CA ASN A 67 -7.23 -14.18 21.64
C ASN A 67 -7.04 -14.56 20.16
N LYS A 68 -6.24 -13.84 19.38
CA LYS A 68 -6.02 -14.09 17.93
C LYS A 68 -5.66 -15.53 17.56
N ASN A 69 -5.01 -16.25 18.45
CA ASN A 69 -4.52 -17.63 18.20
C ASN A 69 -5.47 -18.73 18.70
N ASN A 70 -6.54 -18.39 19.43
CA ASN A 70 -7.48 -19.37 19.96
C ASN A 70 -8.57 -19.71 18.94
N LYS A 71 -8.56 -20.93 18.44
CA LYS A 71 -9.66 -21.45 17.61
C LYS A 71 -10.88 -21.67 18.51
N LEU A 72 -12.00 -21.03 18.14
CA LEU A 72 -13.31 -21.28 18.75
C LEU A 72 -13.67 -22.78 18.66
N LYS A 73 -13.96 -23.38 19.81
CA LYS A 73 -14.30 -24.83 19.89
C LYS A 73 -15.79 -25.12 20.00
N SER A 74 -16.68 -24.12 20.01
CA SER A 74 -18.13 -24.37 20.13
C SER A 74 -18.98 -23.29 19.47
N ASP A 75 -20.10 -23.71 18.82
CA ASP A 75 -21.19 -22.85 18.34
C ASP A 75 -22.07 -22.40 19.53
N LEU A 76 -21.50 -21.61 20.43
CA LEU A 76 -22.28 -20.99 21.51
C LEU A 76 -23.11 -19.85 20.91
N LEU A 77 -24.43 -20.03 20.89
CA LEU A 77 -25.39 -18.98 20.56
C LEU A 77 -25.63 -18.15 21.82
N ILE A 78 -25.20 -16.88 21.81
CA ILE A 78 -25.42 -15.91 22.89
C ILE A 78 -26.38 -14.84 22.37
N SER A 79 -27.37 -14.43 23.18
CA SER A 79 -28.30 -13.35 22.86
C SER A 79 -27.57 -11.99 22.88
N GLU A 80 -28.18 -10.97 22.26
CA GLU A 80 -27.62 -9.61 22.22
C GLU A 80 -27.47 -9.04 23.65
N ASP A 81 -28.51 -9.22 24.48
CA ASP A 81 -28.53 -8.72 25.85
C ASP A 81 -27.48 -9.40 26.73
N GLU A 82 -27.34 -10.74 26.62
CA GLU A 82 -26.29 -11.50 27.31
C GLU A 82 -24.89 -11.07 26.89
N ALA A 83 -24.67 -10.78 25.60
CA ALA A 83 -23.37 -10.35 25.12
C ALA A 83 -22.99 -8.96 25.69
N ILE A 84 -23.94 -8.05 25.76
CA ILE A 84 -23.77 -6.72 26.34
C ILE A 84 -23.48 -6.84 27.85
N GLU A 85 -24.21 -7.69 28.56
CA GLU A 85 -24.04 -7.90 30.00
C GLU A 85 -22.66 -8.50 30.32
N ILE A 86 -22.22 -9.50 29.56
CA ILE A 86 -20.89 -10.11 29.74
C ILE A 86 -19.78 -9.08 29.60
N ILE A 87 -19.84 -8.21 28.56
CA ILE A 87 -18.79 -7.20 28.31
C ILE A 87 -18.91 -6.03 29.28
N LYS A 88 -20.10 -5.61 29.71
CA LYS A 88 -20.27 -4.62 30.78
C LYS A 88 -19.67 -5.10 32.09
N ASN A 89 -19.99 -6.31 32.51
CA ASN A 89 -19.40 -6.92 33.71
C ASN A 89 -17.88 -6.99 33.61
N GLU A 90 -17.34 -7.19 32.41
CA GLU A 90 -15.89 -7.18 32.17
C GLU A 90 -15.27 -5.78 32.31
N ILE A 91 -15.97 -4.74 31.82
CA ILE A 91 -15.56 -3.34 31.99
C ILE A 91 -15.60 -2.99 33.48
N GLU A 92 -16.66 -3.32 34.19
CA GLU A 92 -16.83 -3.05 35.62
C GLU A 92 -15.82 -3.82 36.48
N GLN A 93 -15.44 -5.05 36.11
CA GLN A 93 -14.39 -5.81 36.79
C GLN A 93 -12.97 -5.32 36.48
N HIS A 94 -12.75 -4.74 35.29
CA HIS A 94 -11.47 -4.10 34.90
C HIS A 94 -11.34 -2.67 35.42
N ASP A 95 -12.44 -1.99 35.71
CA ASP A 95 -12.50 -0.70 36.42
C ASP A 95 -12.20 -0.86 37.95
N ASN A 96 -11.79 -2.05 38.39
CA ASN A 96 -11.20 -2.19 39.68
C ASN A 96 -9.95 -1.31 39.74
N LEU A 97 -10.15 -0.10 40.27
CA LEU A 97 -9.13 0.89 40.66
C LEU A 97 -7.89 0.24 41.32
N PHE A 98 -8.04 -0.99 41.79
CA PHE A 98 -7.00 -1.79 42.44
C PHE A 98 -5.98 -2.39 41.46
N VAL A 99 -6.39 -2.93 40.32
CA VAL A 99 -5.45 -3.54 39.33
C VAL A 99 -4.68 -2.43 38.59
N GLU A 100 -5.37 -1.37 38.21
CA GLU A 100 -4.75 -0.19 37.59
C GLU A 100 -3.78 0.52 38.53
N LYS A 101 -4.12 0.63 39.84
CA LYS A 101 -3.19 1.12 40.84
C LYS A 101 -1.97 0.24 40.98
N LEU A 102 -2.13 -1.09 41.00
CA LEU A 102 -1.00 -2.02 41.09
C LEU A 102 -0.11 -1.98 39.84
N GLU A 103 -0.70 -1.84 38.63
CA GLU A 103 0.07 -1.70 37.40
C GLU A 103 0.84 -0.38 37.32
N ASN A 104 0.24 0.70 37.80
CA ASN A 104 0.89 2.01 37.84
C ASN A 104 2.01 1.99 38.91
N GLU A 105 1.74 1.43 40.07
CA GLU A 105 2.75 1.23 41.13
C GLU A 105 3.93 0.39 40.63
N TYR A 106 3.66 -0.69 39.92
CA TYR A 106 4.69 -1.53 39.29
C TYR A 106 5.54 -0.77 38.28
N LYS A 107 4.90 0.01 37.37
CA LYS A 107 5.60 0.81 36.36
C LYS A 107 6.48 1.89 36.97
N GLU A 108 5.96 2.61 37.97
CA GLU A 108 6.73 3.62 38.69
C GLU A 108 7.92 3.00 39.40
N LEU A 109 7.70 1.93 40.18
CA LEU A 109 8.75 1.27 40.91
C LEU A 109 9.83 0.69 40.00
N LYS A 110 9.42 0.09 38.88
CA LYS A 110 10.33 -0.44 37.84
C LYS A 110 11.20 0.65 37.24
N SER A 111 10.61 1.77 36.87
CA SER A 111 11.35 2.90 36.31
C SER A 111 12.41 3.44 37.26
N VAL A 112 12.09 3.50 38.56
CA VAL A 112 13.04 3.95 39.59
C VAL A 112 14.14 2.93 39.83
N VAL A 113 13.81 1.63 39.90
CA VAL A 113 14.81 0.56 40.02
C VAL A 113 15.76 0.54 38.84
N ASP A 114 15.23 0.66 37.62
CA ASP A 114 16.03 0.69 36.39
C ASP A 114 16.99 1.89 36.40
N ASN A 115 16.50 3.10 36.74
CA ASN A 115 17.33 4.29 36.82
C ASN A 115 18.39 4.24 37.93
N LEU A 116 18.05 3.76 39.13
CA LEU A 116 18.98 3.65 40.23
C LEU A 116 20.03 2.55 40.00
N SER A 117 19.70 1.49 39.28
CA SER A 117 20.62 0.38 39.01
C SER A 117 21.89 0.83 38.27
N HIS A 118 21.81 1.86 37.43
CA HIS A 118 22.95 2.42 36.70
C HIS A 118 23.98 3.14 37.60
N PHE A 119 23.62 3.37 38.88
CA PHE A 119 24.50 3.99 39.88
C PHE A 119 24.95 3.00 40.97
N GLU A 120 24.59 1.72 40.88
CA GLU A 120 24.91 0.69 41.86
C GLU A 120 26.42 0.58 42.17
N SER A 121 27.25 0.83 41.12
CA SER A 121 28.72 0.82 41.23
C SER A 121 29.30 1.93 42.11
N LEU A 122 28.53 2.95 42.44
CA LEU A 122 29.04 4.15 43.13
C LEU A 122 28.96 4.07 44.67
N ASP A 123 28.26 3.07 45.21
CA ASP A 123 28.13 2.73 46.65
C ASP A 123 28.05 3.96 47.57
N PHE A 124 27.13 4.88 47.31
CA PHE A 124 26.92 6.07 48.13
C PHE A 124 25.71 5.93 49.08
N ASN A 125 25.72 6.71 50.16
CA ASN A 125 24.58 6.79 51.04
C ASN A 125 23.58 7.83 50.55
N TYR A 126 22.36 7.38 50.21
CA TYR A 126 21.30 8.21 49.60
C TYR A 126 20.85 9.35 50.55
N ASP A 127 20.94 9.17 51.89
CA ASP A 127 20.60 10.20 52.88
C ASP A 127 21.51 11.44 52.81
N MET A 128 22.67 11.34 52.19
CA MET A 128 23.58 12.49 52.03
C MET A 128 22.99 13.57 51.12
N PHE A 129 22.21 13.18 50.12
CA PHE A 129 21.63 14.12 49.17
C PHE A 129 20.57 15.04 49.78
N GLU A 130 19.84 14.58 50.82
CA GLU A 130 18.90 15.44 51.55
C GLU A 130 19.60 16.50 52.43
N LYS A 131 20.87 16.28 52.80
CA LYS A 131 21.63 17.16 53.70
C LYS A 131 22.39 18.25 52.96
N PHE A 132 22.44 18.22 51.64
CA PHE A 132 23.14 19.25 50.87
C PHE A 132 22.34 20.55 50.84
N SER A 133 22.87 21.60 51.49
CA SER A 133 22.26 22.94 51.52
C SER A 133 22.90 23.95 50.57
N PHE A 134 24.18 23.72 50.19
CA PHE A 134 24.93 24.61 49.30
C PHE A 134 25.36 23.96 48.00
N ILE A 135 25.19 22.64 47.89
CA ILE A 135 25.55 21.85 46.71
C ILE A 135 24.28 21.35 46.08
N SER A 136 24.11 21.64 44.78
CA SER A 136 23.08 21.08 43.94
C SER A 136 23.64 19.93 43.14
N TYR A 137 22.81 18.92 42.86
CA TYR A 137 23.20 17.74 42.11
C TYR A 137 22.12 17.40 41.06
N ARG A 138 22.54 16.67 40.01
CA ARG A 138 21.66 16.16 38.98
C ARG A 138 22.07 14.75 38.60
N PHE A 139 21.09 13.85 38.57
CA PHE A 139 21.24 12.53 38.01
C PHE A 139 20.84 12.55 36.54
N GLY A 140 21.52 11.79 35.68
CA GLY A 140 21.15 11.66 34.31
C GLY A 140 22.16 10.85 33.49
N PHE A 141 22.03 10.94 32.17
CA PHE A 141 22.96 10.31 31.25
C PHE A 141 23.28 11.23 30.10
N MET A 142 24.42 10.99 29.46
CA MET A 142 24.86 11.70 28.26
C MET A 142 25.50 10.74 27.26
N PRO A 143 25.58 11.09 25.95
CA PRO A 143 26.32 10.31 24.96
C PRO A 143 27.81 10.20 25.34
N ILE A 144 28.44 9.09 24.95
CA ILE A 144 29.88 8.87 25.20
C ILE A 144 30.74 9.99 24.61
N GLU A 145 30.39 10.46 23.41
CA GLU A 145 31.10 11.55 22.73
C GLU A 145 31.06 12.85 23.55
N SER A 146 29.91 13.17 24.13
CA SER A 146 29.74 14.35 25.00
C SER A 146 30.51 14.22 26.32
N TYR A 147 30.59 13.03 26.87
CA TYR A 147 31.40 12.76 28.07
C TYR A 147 32.90 12.94 27.78
N GLU A 148 33.40 12.49 26.62
CA GLU A 148 34.79 12.72 26.24
C GLU A 148 35.07 14.21 25.98
N GLN A 149 34.12 14.98 25.44
CA GLN A 149 34.21 16.43 25.32
C GLN A 149 34.26 17.10 26.70
N TYR A 150 33.41 16.71 27.65
CA TYR A 150 33.48 17.18 29.02
C TYR A 150 34.89 16.95 29.62
N LYS A 151 35.39 15.72 29.48
CA LYS A 151 36.69 15.32 30.00
C LYS A 151 37.88 16.11 29.41
N ALA A 152 37.74 16.49 28.10
CA ALA A 152 38.78 17.23 27.40
C ALA A 152 38.80 18.73 27.73
N PHE A 153 37.63 19.36 27.93
CA PHE A 153 37.50 20.82 27.97
C PHE A 153 36.99 21.37 29.31
N LEU A 154 36.26 20.59 30.12
CA LEU A 154 35.58 21.09 31.32
C LEU A 154 35.98 20.36 32.62
N LYS A 155 36.92 19.42 32.55
CA LYS A 155 37.32 18.62 33.75
C LYS A 155 37.96 19.45 34.86
N ASP A 156 38.62 20.54 34.51
CA ASP A 156 39.35 21.39 35.43
C ASP A 156 38.53 22.64 35.85
N GLU A 157 37.24 22.68 35.58
CA GLU A 157 36.34 23.75 36.02
C GLU A 157 36.04 23.58 37.54
N GLU A 158 36.38 24.55 38.34
CA GLU A 158 36.30 24.48 39.82
C GLU A 158 34.87 24.32 40.33
N ASP A 159 33.85 24.69 39.54
CA ASP A 159 32.43 24.64 39.93
C ASP A 159 31.75 23.32 39.60
N ILE A 160 32.43 22.35 38.96
CA ILE A 160 31.82 21.09 38.48
C ILE A 160 32.56 19.89 39.07
N PHE A 161 31.79 19.00 39.71
CA PHE A 161 32.29 17.69 40.10
C PHE A 161 31.39 16.61 39.48
N LEU A 162 31.89 15.86 38.50
CA LEU A 162 31.15 14.80 37.80
C LEU A 162 31.64 13.43 38.29
N VAL A 163 30.68 12.60 38.66
CA VAL A 163 30.90 11.20 39.03
C VAL A 163 30.32 10.32 37.93
N LYS A 164 31.16 9.46 37.35
CA LYS A 164 30.75 8.50 36.33
C LYS A 164 30.12 7.27 36.98
N GLY A 165 28.90 6.92 36.55
CA GLY A 165 28.23 5.66 36.87
C GLY A 165 28.47 4.60 35.77
N GLU A 166 27.48 3.81 35.51
CA GLU A 166 27.54 2.72 34.52
C GLU A 166 27.57 3.27 33.07
N GLN A 167 28.24 2.53 32.20
CA GLN A 167 28.24 2.78 30.77
C GLN A 167 27.42 1.70 30.08
N GLN A 168 26.35 2.10 29.41
CA GLN A 168 25.47 1.20 28.67
C GLN A 168 25.37 1.63 27.21
N GLU A 169 25.69 0.74 26.28
CA GLU A 169 25.70 1.01 24.82
C GLU A 169 26.45 2.29 24.46
N ASN A 170 25.74 3.34 24.03
CA ASN A 170 26.31 4.63 23.64
C ASN A 170 26.06 5.74 24.66
N LYS A 171 25.63 5.42 25.90
CA LYS A 171 25.28 6.36 26.96
C LYS A 171 26.12 6.12 28.20
N ILE A 172 26.49 7.20 28.89
CA ILE A 172 27.17 7.16 30.19
C ILE A 172 26.23 7.78 31.22
N TRP A 173 25.90 7.01 32.23
CA TRP A 173 25.17 7.49 33.37
C TRP A 173 26.13 8.24 34.29
N CYS A 174 25.72 9.39 34.80
CA CYS A 174 26.58 10.22 35.65
C CYS A 174 25.76 11.10 36.59
N ILE A 175 26.44 11.53 37.65
CA ILE A 175 25.91 12.49 38.60
C ILE A 175 26.85 13.68 38.56
N TYR A 176 26.35 14.89 38.35
CA TYR A 176 27.16 16.07 38.60
C TYR A 176 26.69 16.86 39.79
N PHE A 177 27.68 17.47 40.46
CA PHE A 177 27.50 18.31 41.60
C PHE A 177 28.02 19.70 41.26
N THR A 178 27.30 20.72 41.75
CA THR A 178 27.68 22.11 41.52
C THR A 178 27.22 23.00 42.68
N HIS A 179 27.82 24.17 42.81
CA HIS A 179 27.36 25.17 43.75
C HIS A 179 25.99 25.69 43.40
N GLN A 180 25.13 25.99 44.37
CA GLN A 180 23.76 26.44 44.13
C GLN A 180 23.68 27.72 43.31
N GLU A 181 24.65 28.62 43.46
CA GLU A 181 24.76 29.87 42.69
C GLU A 181 25.14 29.64 41.22
N ALA A 182 25.90 28.59 40.91
CA ALA A 182 26.36 28.26 39.56
C ALA A 182 25.38 27.30 38.80
N LEU A 183 24.35 26.77 39.51
CA LEU A 183 23.48 25.70 39.00
C LEU A 183 22.93 26.00 37.59
N LYS A 184 22.37 27.18 37.39
CA LYS A 184 21.75 27.53 36.09
C LYS A 184 22.76 27.55 34.95
N ARG A 185 23.96 28.10 35.18
CA ARG A 185 25.05 28.13 34.21
C ARG A 185 25.53 26.72 33.87
N ILE A 186 25.64 25.88 34.86
CA ILE A 186 26.09 24.49 34.70
C ILE A 186 25.01 23.62 34.05
N ASP A 187 23.73 23.78 34.42
CA ASP A 187 22.62 23.11 33.75
C ASP A 187 22.60 23.44 32.21
N ASP A 188 22.86 24.71 31.83
CA ASP A 188 22.94 25.12 30.41
C ASP A 188 24.13 24.47 29.70
N ILE A 189 25.29 24.35 30.36
CA ILE A 189 26.47 23.66 29.82
C ILE A 189 26.16 22.17 29.59
N PHE A 190 25.58 21.48 30.59
CA PHE A 190 25.24 20.07 30.45
C PHE A 190 24.11 19.83 29.43
N ALA A 191 23.17 20.76 29.27
CA ALA A 191 22.19 20.72 28.20
C ALA A 191 22.85 20.78 26.81
N SER A 192 23.91 21.60 26.64
CA SER A 192 24.67 21.65 25.39
C SER A 192 25.46 20.37 25.10
N LEU A 193 25.77 19.59 26.12
CA LEU A 193 26.38 18.26 26.02
C LEU A 193 25.35 17.13 25.88
N ASN A 194 24.10 17.45 25.57
CA ASN A 194 23.01 16.50 25.46
C ASN A 194 22.81 15.62 26.71
N PHE A 195 22.99 16.24 27.89
CA PHE A 195 22.71 15.57 29.14
C PHE A 195 21.20 15.52 29.37
N GLU A 196 20.67 14.31 29.48
CA GLU A 196 19.27 14.06 29.81
C GLU A 196 19.14 13.83 31.33
N ARG A 197 18.41 14.74 31.97
CA ARG A 197 18.19 14.69 33.42
C ARG A 197 17.17 13.60 33.76
N VAL A 198 17.46 12.86 34.83
CA VAL A 198 16.57 11.87 35.45
C VAL A 198 16.29 12.32 36.87
N ASP A 199 15.01 12.59 37.16
CA ASP A 199 14.59 12.93 38.53
C ASP A 199 14.36 11.65 39.33
N LEU A 200 15.10 11.47 40.39
CA LEU A 200 14.97 10.33 41.29
C LEU A 200 14.23 10.79 42.57
N PRO A 201 13.09 10.18 42.89
CA PRO A 201 12.32 10.56 44.06
C PRO A 201 12.96 10.08 45.35
N PHE A 202 12.83 10.86 46.44
CA PHE A 202 13.24 10.45 47.80
C PHE A 202 12.18 9.60 48.52
N GLU A 203 10.95 9.66 48.05
CA GLU A 203 9.82 8.88 48.56
C GLU A 203 9.08 8.24 47.42
N ILE A 204 8.81 6.95 47.50
CA ILE A 204 8.01 6.21 46.52
C ILE A 204 6.95 5.43 47.32
N ASN A 205 5.67 5.73 47.10
CA ASN A 205 4.55 5.02 47.69
C ASN A 205 4.74 4.81 49.21
N ASP A 206 4.96 5.91 49.94
CA ASP A 206 5.21 5.98 51.40
C ASP A 206 6.52 5.32 51.87
N LEU A 207 7.37 4.83 50.99
CA LEU A 207 8.71 4.33 51.30
C LEU A 207 9.74 5.46 51.19
N LYS A 208 10.31 5.85 52.33
CA LYS A 208 11.46 6.76 52.36
C LYS A 208 12.71 5.98 51.98
N LEU A 209 13.37 6.38 50.88
CA LEU A 209 14.62 5.79 50.44
C LEU A 209 15.76 6.27 51.36
N LYS A 210 16.14 5.47 52.34
CA LYS A 210 17.17 5.80 53.32
C LYS A 210 18.24 4.71 53.42
N GLY A 211 19.50 5.15 53.49
CA GLY A 211 20.64 4.26 53.65
C GLY A 211 21.49 4.08 52.40
N ASN A 212 22.26 2.98 52.37
CA ASN A 212 23.15 2.68 51.26
C ASN A 212 22.38 2.26 50.03
N LEU A 213 22.80 2.73 48.83
CA LEU A 213 22.15 2.50 47.55
C LEU A 213 21.95 1.01 47.26
N SER A 214 22.94 0.17 47.52
CA SER A 214 22.85 -1.28 47.31
C SER A 214 21.74 -1.94 48.15
N LYS A 215 21.51 -1.47 49.39
CA LYS A 215 20.42 -1.96 50.23
C LYS A 215 19.06 -1.48 49.72
N ILE A 216 18.97 -0.21 49.33
CA ILE A 216 17.75 0.38 48.74
C ILE A 216 17.34 -0.40 47.49
N LEU A 217 18.30 -0.67 46.59
CA LEU A 217 18.04 -1.44 45.38
C LEU A 217 17.57 -2.87 45.68
N PHE A 218 18.15 -3.51 46.70
CA PHE A 218 17.71 -4.85 47.11
C PHE A 218 16.26 -4.83 47.60
N ASP A 219 15.90 -3.90 48.50
CA ASP A 219 14.55 -3.78 49.08
C ASP A 219 13.51 -3.42 47.96
N LEU A 220 13.88 -2.56 47.02
CA LEU A 220 13.03 -2.20 45.88
C LEU A 220 12.84 -3.36 44.90
N LYS A 221 13.90 -4.12 44.58
CA LYS A 221 13.84 -5.31 43.72
C LYS A 221 12.98 -6.41 44.35
N GLU A 222 13.07 -6.59 45.66
CA GLU A 222 12.21 -7.54 46.42
C GLU A 222 10.73 -7.12 46.33
N LYS A 223 10.41 -5.83 46.53
CA LYS A 223 9.05 -5.30 46.44
C LYS A 223 8.51 -5.44 45.00
N LEU A 224 9.34 -5.16 44.01
CA LEU A 224 8.99 -5.30 42.60
C LEU A 224 8.67 -6.76 42.25
N GLY A 225 9.45 -7.72 42.74
CA GLY A 225 9.18 -9.15 42.57
C GLY A 225 7.85 -9.59 43.21
N LEU A 226 7.53 -9.07 44.42
CA LEU A 226 6.25 -9.33 45.07
C LEU A 226 5.06 -8.76 44.29
N LEU A 227 5.20 -7.56 43.72
CA LEU A 227 4.15 -6.96 42.87
C LEU A 227 3.97 -7.74 41.57
N GLU A 228 5.05 -8.17 40.93
CA GLU A 228 5.02 -8.99 39.75
C GLU A 228 4.33 -10.33 39.97
N GLU A 229 4.63 -10.98 41.12
CA GLU A 229 3.97 -12.23 41.50
C GLU A 229 2.48 -12.03 41.77
N LYS A 230 2.08 -10.94 42.42
CA LYS A 230 0.68 -10.60 42.66
C LYS A 230 -0.06 -10.36 41.31
N LEU A 231 0.50 -9.55 40.40
CA LEU A 231 -0.06 -9.31 39.08
C LEU A 231 -0.17 -10.59 38.26
N LYS A 232 0.87 -11.45 38.31
CA LYS A 232 0.86 -12.75 37.62
C LYS A 232 -0.19 -13.71 38.16
N ASN A 233 -0.39 -13.73 39.50
CA ASN A 233 -1.42 -14.56 40.12
C ASN A 233 -2.84 -14.07 39.80
N ILE A 234 -3.07 -12.75 39.70
CA ILE A 234 -4.34 -12.17 39.29
C ILE A 234 -4.62 -12.54 37.83
N ASN A 235 -3.65 -12.34 36.95
CA ASN A 235 -3.78 -12.68 35.55
C ASN A 235 -4.00 -14.20 35.33
N LYS A 236 -3.31 -15.05 36.08
CA LYS A 236 -3.48 -16.50 36.02
C LYS A 236 -4.87 -16.98 36.46
N LYS A 237 -5.48 -16.33 37.48
CA LYS A 237 -6.86 -16.58 37.87
C LYS A 237 -7.88 -16.19 36.80
N LEU A 238 -7.61 -15.10 36.06
CA LEU A 238 -8.41 -14.65 34.93
C LEU A 238 -8.30 -15.60 33.72
N GLU A 239 -7.14 -16.22 33.49
CA GLU A 239 -6.91 -17.17 32.38
C GLU A 239 -7.48 -18.58 32.62
N MET A 240 -7.81 -18.97 33.84
CA MET A 240 -8.07 -20.36 34.23
C MET A 240 -9.45 -20.94 33.88
N SER A 241 -10.37 -20.17 33.25
CA SER A 241 -11.62 -20.76 32.75
C SER A 241 -11.71 -20.70 31.22
N MET A 242 -11.29 -21.76 30.52
CA MET A 242 -11.42 -21.90 29.07
C MET A 242 -12.85 -21.68 28.56
N GLU A 243 -13.85 -22.06 29.33
CA GLU A 243 -15.27 -21.91 28.99
C GLU A 243 -15.72 -20.45 29.12
N PHE A 244 -15.22 -19.73 30.11
CA PHE A 244 -15.47 -18.30 30.31
C PHE A 244 -14.81 -17.47 29.21
N ASN A 245 -13.58 -17.80 28.84
CA ASN A 245 -12.87 -17.12 27.73
C ASN A 245 -13.55 -17.34 26.38
N ASN A 246 -14.14 -18.52 26.13
CA ASN A 246 -14.91 -18.76 24.93
C ASN A 246 -16.20 -17.92 24.90
N LYS A 247 -16.93 -17.82 26.00
CA LYS A 247 -18.12 -16.95 26.10
C LYS A 247 -17.78 -15.48 25.88
N ARG A 248 -16.70 -14.98 26.49
CA ARG A 248 -16.19 -13.60 26.30
C ARG A 248 -15.86 -13.32 24.84
N LEU A 249 -15.18 -14.24 24.17
CA LEU A 249 -14.80 -14.08 22.76
C LEU A 249 -16.02 -14.09 21.84
N VAL A 250 -17.02 -14.93 22.11
CA VAL A 250 -18.28 -14.95 21.36
C VAL A 250 -19.07 -13.67 21.61
N ALA A 251 -19.17 -13.21 22.85
CA ALA A 251 -19.82 -11.95 23.21
C ALA A 251 -19.15 -10.74 22.53
N ALA A 252 -17.82 -10.67 22.57
CA ALA A 252 -17.05 -9.62 21.91
C ALA A 252 -17.29 -9.59 20.38
N LYS A 253 -17.32 -10.76 19.72
CA LYS A 253 -17.65 -10.85 18.30
C LYS A 253 -19.07 -10.39 18.01
N LYS A 254 -20.05 -10.76 18.84
CA LYS A 254 -21.44 -10.35 18.69
C LYS A 254 -21.59 -8.82 18.80
N ILE A 255 -20.89 -8.18 19.74
CA ILE A 255 -20.88 -6.71 19.85
C ILE A 255 -20.28 -6.05 18.60
N LEU A 256 -19.21 -6.60 18.03
CA LEU A 256 -18.67 -6.09 16.77
C LEU A 256 -19.61 -6.30 15.58
N GLU A 257 -20.37 -7.40 15.55
CA GLU A 257 -21.44 -7.60 14.57
C GLU A 257 -22.54 -6.53 14.72
N LEU A 258 -22.98 -6.27 15.94
CA LEU A 258 -23.97 -5.20 16.23
C LEU A 258 -23.46 -3.82 15.80
N LYS A 259 -22.18 -3.52 16.04
CA LYS A 259 -21.55 -2.28 15.52
C LYS A 259 -21.62 -2.22 14.00
N LYS A 260 -21.25 -3.29 13.30
CA LYS A 260 -21.33 -3.35 11.83
C LYS A 260 -22.76 -3.14 11.33
N ILE A 261 -23.75 -3.79 11.97
CA ILE A 261 -25.18 -3.61 11.63
C ILE A 261 -25.58 -2.15 11.83
N ARG A 262 -25.15 -1.52 12.92
CA ARG A 262 -25.41 -0.12 13.20
C ARG A 262 -24.77 0.80 12.15
N GLU A 263 -23.52 0.59 11.78
CA GLU A 263 -22.86 1.32 10.70
C GLU A 263 -23.58 1.15 9.36
N THR A 264 -24.09 -0.06 9.10
CA THR A 264 -24.88 -0.35 7.90
C THR A 264 -26.20 0.38 7.90
N LYS A 265 -26.86 0.53 9.05
CA LYS A 265 -28.10 1.30 9.20
C LYS A 265 -27.94 2.80 8.91
N LYS A 266 -26.74 3.37 9.03
CA LYS A 266 -26.47 4.76 8.64
C LYS A 266 -26.75 5.03 7.15
N PHE A 267 -26.70 3.99 6.29
CA PHE A 267 -27.03 4.10 4.86
C PHE A 267 -28.54 4.00 4.56
N CYS A 268 -29.35 3.73 5.57
CA CYS A 268 -30.79 3.57 5.46
C CYS A 268 -31.51 4.92 5.43
N ALA A 269 -32.53 5.01 4.60
CA ALA A 269 -33.52 6.07 4.69
C ALA A 269 -34.83 5.51 5.26
N VAL A 270 -35.51 6.31 6.09
CA VAL A 270 -36.81 5.96 6.68
C VAL A 270 -37.93 6.70 5.94
N VAL A 271 -38.95 5.95 5.55
CA VAL A 271 -40.13 6.45 4.84
C VAL A 271 -41.35 6.35 5.75
N LYS A 272 -42.04 7.45 6.02
CA LYS A 272 -43.30 7.50 6.82
C LYS A 272 -43.23 6.76 8.16
N GLU A 273 -42.08 6.85 8.85
CA GLU A 273 -41.82 6.27 10.17
C GLU A 273 -41.91 4.72 10.30
N ASP A 274 -42.47 4.01 9.31
CA ASP A 274 -42.72 2.57 9.38
C ASP A 274 -41.80 1.74 8.47
N PHE A 275 -41.29 2.33 7.38
CA PHE A 275 -40.55 1.61 6.35
C PHE A 275 -39.13 2.10 6.25
N PHE A 276 -38.22 1.17 5.99
CA PHE A 276 -36.85 1.47 5.64
C PHE A 276 -36.57 1.22 4.16
N VAL A 277 -35.61 1.94 3.62
CA VAL A 277 -35.10 1.74 2.27
C VAL A 277 -33.56 1.69 2.33
N PHE A 278 -33.00 0.59 1.85
CA PHE A 278 -31.57 0.48 1.53
C PHE A 278 -31.39 0.54 0.03
N THR A 279 -30.45 1.36 -0.42
CA THR A 279 -30.04 1.43 -1.83
C THR A 279 -28.59 0.99 -1.98
N GLY A 280 -28.29 0.32 -3.08
CA GLY A 280 -26.92 -0.11 -3.30
C GLY A 280 -26.72 -0.92 -4.58
N TRP A 281 -25.47 -1.31 -4.79
CA TRP A 281 -25.04 -2.05 -5.96
C TRP A 281 -24.82 -3.52 -5.64
N VAL A 282 -25.25 -4.39 -6.57
CA VAL A 282 -25.08 -5.82 -6.46
C VAL A 282 -24.58 -6.42 -7.78
N MET A 283 -23.73 -7.44 -7.70
CA MET A 283 -23.24 -8.18 -8.86
C MET A 283 -24.37 -9.02 -9.48
N LYS A 284 -24.41 -9.15 -10.80
CA LYS A 284 -25.42 -9.92 -11.53
C LYS A 284 -25.65 -11.32 -10.92
N LYS A 285 -24.56 -12.05 -10.65
CA LYS A 285 -24.63 -13.40 -10.07
C LYS A 285 -25.34 -13.43 -8.73
N ASN A 286 -25.10 -12.43 -7.87
CA ASN A 286 -25.74 -12.34 -6.55
C ASN A 286 -27.18 -11.84 -6.65
N LEU A 287 -27.49 -11.02 -7.68
CA LEU A 287 -28.84 -10.50 -7.91
C LEU A 287 -29.84 -11.63 -8.20
N ASP A 288 -29.46 -12.60 -9.03
CA ASP A 288 -30.33 -13.73 -9.37
C ASP A 288 -30.67 -14.55 -8.12
N LEU A 289 -29.70 -14.80 -7.26
CA LEU A 289 -29.88 -15.50 -5.99
C LEU A 289 -30.69 -14.67 -4.97
N LEU A 290 -30.38 -13.39 -4.85
CA LEU A 290 -31.08 -12.45 -3.98
C LEU A 290 -32.56 -12.33 -4.36
N SER A 291 -32.84 -12.20 -5.66
CA SER A 291 -34.23 -12.09 -6.15
C SER A 291 -35.04 -13.37 -5.89
N ALA A 292 -34.41 -14.54 -5.96
CA ALA A 292 -35.05 -15.81 -5.65
C ALA A 292 -35.36 -15.95 -4.15
N GLU A 293 -34.47 -15.51 -3.26
CA GLU A 293 -34.72 -15.55 -1.81
C GLU A 293 -35.77 -14.53 -1.35
N ILE A 294 -35.72 -13.30 -1.89
CA ILE A 294 -36.68 -12.23 -1.51
C ILE A 294 -38.09 -12.54 -2.02
N LYS A 295 -38.26 -13.23 -3.17
CA LYS A 295 -39.58 -13.68 -3.64
C LYS A 295 -40.32 -14.56 -2.65
N ASN A 296 -39.61 -15.24 -1.77
CA ASN A 296 -40.18 -16.08 -0.72
C ASN A 296 -40.38 -15.34 0.61
N ASP A 297 -40.16 -14.04 0.67
CA ASP A 297 -40.27 -13.22 1.88
C ASP A 297 -41.26 -12.06 1.66
N ASP A 298 -42.50 -12.25 2.08
CA ASP A 298 -43.61 -11.29 1.89
C ASP A 298 -43.38 -9.95 2.61
N LYS A 299 -42.35 -9.85 3.48
CA LYS A 299 -42.06 -8.63 4.28
C LYS A 299 -41.04 -7.68 3.63
N VAL A 300 -40.44 -8.10 2.54
CA VAL A 300 -39.36 -7.35 1.89
C VAL A 300 -39.62 -7.21 0.39
N VAL A 301 -39.53 -6.00 -0.12
CA VAL A 301 -39.70 -5.73 -1.56
C VAL A 301 -38.34 -5.35 -2.17
N LEU A 302 -37.99 -6.03 -3.25
CA LEU A 302 -36.81 -5.71 -4.06
C LEU A 302 -37.23 -4.94 -5.31
N LYS A 303 -36.72 -3.73 -5.49
CA LYS A 303 -36.86 -2.94 -6.72
C LYS A 303 -35.49 -2.90 -7.43
N ILE A 304 -35.45 -3.29 -8.70
CA ILE A 304 -34.25 -3.19 -9.53
C ILE A 304 -34.39 -1.94 -10.39
N GLU A 305 -33.45 -1.02 -10.29
CA GLU A 305 -33.45 0.21 -11.04
C GLU A 305 -32.42 0.12 -12.17
N ASN A 306 -32.86 0.38 -13.41
CA ASN A 306 -31.98 0.49 -14.58
C ASN A 306 -31.63 1.97 -14.80
N ASP A 307 -31.03 2.61 -13.80
CA ASP A 307 -30.65 4.01 -13.89
C ASP A 307 -29.29 4.13 -14.60
N LEU A 308 -29.30 4.66 -15.82
CA LEU A 308 -28.11 4.87 -16.65
C LEU A 308 -27.32 6.13 -16.25
N THR A 309 -27.83 6.93 -15.34
CA THR A 309 -27.21 8.20 -14.93
C THR A 309 -26.15 8.01 -13.83
N ARG A 310 -26.17 6.86 -13.15
CA ARG A 310 -25.29 6.58 -12.01
C ARG A 310 -24.06 5.77 -12.43
N GLU A 311 -22.91 6.13 -11.91
CA GLU A 311 -21.66 5.40 -12.14
C GLU A 311 -21.56 4.18 -11.22
N PRO A 312 -21.68 2.95 -11.76
CA PRO A 312 -21.59 1.74 -10.95
C PRO A 312 -20.15 1.53 -10.42
N PRO A 313 -19.99 0.93 -9.24
CA PRO A 313 -18.68 0.52 -8.76
C PRO A 313 -18.12 -0.62 -9.62
N VAL A 314 -16.80 -0.67 -9.68
CA VAL A 314 -16.06 -1.63 -10.52
C VAL A 314 -15.53 -2.80 -9.70
N VAL A 315 -15.80 -4.01 -10.20
CA VAL A 315 -15.19 -5.27 -9.72
C VAL A 315 -14.40 -5.89 -10.87
N LEU A 316 -13.10 -6.03 -10.67
CA LEU A 316 -12.24 -6.75 -11.60
C LEU A 316 -12.35 -8.25 -11.30
N LYS A 317 -12.58 -9.04 -12.33
CA LYS A 317 -12.64 -10.50 -12.24
C LYS A 317 -11.76 -11.11 -13.31
N ASN A 318 -10.61 -11.56 -12.89
CA ASN A 318 -9.60 -12.12 -13.77
C ASN A 318 -9.28 -13.58 -13.42
N ASN A 319 -8.72 -14.30 -14.40
CA ASN A 319 -8.24 -15.67 -14.22
C ASN A 319 -7.07 -15.70 -13.25
N PHE A 320 -6.75 -16.88 -12.73
CA PHE A 320 -5.69 -17.10 -11.74
C PHE A 320 -4.34 -16.46 -12.11
N ILE A 321 -3.93 -16.52 -13.39
CA ILE A 321 -2.65 -15.95 -13.86
C ILE A 321 -2.67 -14.41 -13.84
N PHE A 322 -3.80 -13.79 -14.19
CA PHE A 322 -3.92 -12.34 -14.28
C PHE A 322 -4.34 -11.69 -12.96
N LYS A 323 -4.95 -12.44 -12.05
CA LYS A 323 -5.46 -11.95 -10.78
C LYS A 323 -4.41 -11.19 -9.92
N PRO A 324 -3.16 -11.65 -9.77
CA PRO A 324 -2.16 -10.91 -8.99
C PRO A 324 -1.89 -9.51 -9.57
N PHE A 325 -1.97 -9.35 -10.90
CA PHE A 325 -1.72 -8.09 -11.58
C PHE A 325 -2.84 -7.05 -11.38
N GLU A 326 -4.02 -7.44 -10.87
CA GLU A 326 -5.06 -6.49 -10.45
C GLU A 326 -4.53 -5.52 -9.39
N PHE A 327 -3.58 -5.97 -8.55
CA PHE A 327 -2.92 -5.10 -7.58
C PHE A 327 -2.16 -3.95 -8.25
N LEU A 328 -1.45 -4.21 -9.36
CA LEU A 328 -0.71 -3.18 -10.10
C LEU A 328 -1.66 -2.20 -10.80
N VAL A 329 -2.77 -2.70 -11.36
CA VAL A 329 -3.80 -1.83 -11.94
C VAL A 329 -4.41 -0.91 -10.89
N LYS A 330 -4.75 -1.44 -9.70
CA LYS A 330 -5.30 -0.66 -8.59
C LYS A 330 -4.33 0.39 -8.05
N LEU A 331 -3.01 0.14 -8.13
CA LEU A 331 -1.98 1.12 -7.78
C LEU A 331 -1.99 2.35 -8.71
N TYR A 332 -2.26 2.15 -9.99
CA TYR A 332 -2.37 3.23 -10.97
C TYR A 332 -3.73 3.94 -10.86
N GLY A 333 -4.81 3.16 -10.80
CA GLY A 333 -6.18 3.64 -10.67
C GLY A 333 -7.20 2.55 -10.98
N ILE A 334 -8.44 2.82 -10.64
CA ILE A 334 -9.55 1.91 -10.95
C ILE A 334 -10.13 2.34 -12.30
N PRO A 335 -10.28 1.41 -13.28
CA PRO A 335 -10.88 1.72 -14.57
C PRO A 335 -12.32 2.20 -14.40
N SER A 336 -12.82 3.03 -15.29
CA SER A 336 -14.22 3.39 -15.31
C SER A 336 -15.07 2.18 -15.73
N TYR A 337 -16.37 2.17 -15.38
CA TYR A 337 -17.22 0.99 -15.58
C TYR A 337 -17.33 0.56 -17.05
N ASN A 338 -17.32 1.53 -17.97
CA ASN A 338 -17.44 1.27 -19.41
C ASN A 338 -16.10 0.91 -20.09
N GLU A 339 -14.98 1.07 -19.39
CA GLU A 339 -13.66 0.75 -19.94
C GLU A 339 -13.43 -0.77 -20.07
N ILE A 340 -12.43 -1.11 -20.87
CA ILE A 340 -11.90 -2.47 -20.92
C ILE A 340 -11.06 -2.67 -19.66
N ASP A 341 -11.13 -3.86 -19.07
CA ASP A 341 -10.24 -4.26 -18.02
C ASP A 341 -8.78 -4.28 -18.52
N PRO A 342 -7.90 -3.40 -18.01
CA PRO A 342 -6.52 -3.33 -18.48
C PRO A 342 -5.64 -4.47 -17.93
N THR A 343 -6.12 -5.23 -16.93
CA THR A 343 -5.32 -6.24 -16.21
C THR A 343 -4.71 -7.31 -17.12
N PRO A 344 -5.46 -7.93 -18.08
CA PRO A 344 -4.85 -8.94 -18.94
C PRO A 344 -3.77 -8.36 -19.86
N PHE A 345 -3.99 -7.14 -20.38
CA PHE A 345 -3.01 -6.46 -21.22
C PHE A 345 -1.74 -6.15 -20.43
N LEU A 346 -1.88 -5.49 -19.26
CA LEU A 346 -0.76 -5.20 -18.37
C LEU A 346 0.01 -6.48 -17.98
N ALA A 347 -0.69 -7.55 -17.63
CA ALA A 347 -0.03 -8.78 -17.22
C ALA A 347 0.85 -9.37 -18.32
N ILE A 348 0.32 -9.46 -19.55
CA ILE A 348 1.05 -10.03 -20.69
C ILE A 348 2.25 -9.16 -21.04
N THR A 349 2.05 -7.85 -21.17
CA THR A 349 3.10 -6.92 -21.58
C THR A 349 4.18 -6.78 -20.51
N TYR A 350 3.79 -6.72 -19.23
CA TYR A 350 4.73 -6.65 -18.11
C TYR A 350 5.59 -7.91 -17.99
N ILE A 351 5.01 -9.10 -18.18
CA ILE A 351 5.73 -10.38 -18.21
C ILE A 351 6.77 -10.37 -19.35
N ILE A 352 6.38 -9.93 -20.55
CA ILE A 352 7.28 -9.87 -21.71
C ILE A 352 8.39 -8.84 -21.50
N LEU A 353 8.06 -7.62 -21.05
CA LEU A 353 9.03 -6.56 -20.83
C LEU A 353 10.06 -6.94 -19.78
N PHE A 354 9.60 -7.49 -18.64
CA PHE A 354 10.51 -7.93 -17.58
C PHE A 354 11.46 -9.02 -18.08
N GLY A 355 10.93 -10.04 -18.76
CA GLY A 355 11.76 -11.13 -19.28
C GLY A 355 12.78 -10.68 -20.32
N LEU A 356 12.41 -9.74 -21.22
CA LEU A 356 13.34 -9.16 -22.19
C LEU A 356 14.49 -8.38 -21.53
N MET A 357 14.18 -7.63 -20.45
CA MET A 357 15.16 -6.84 -19.73
C MET A 357 16.06 -7.69 -18.81
N PHE A 358 15.51 -8.75 -18.20
CA PHE A 358 16.14 -9.58 -17.16
C PHE A 358 16.26 -11.04 -17.57
N GLY A 359 16.70 -11.30 -18.81
CA GLY A 359 16.75 -12.63 -19.40
C GLY A 359 17.92 -13.49 -18.91
N ASP A 360 17.79 -14.19 -17.79
CA ASP A 360 18.74 -15.20 -17.30
C ASP A 360 18.01 -16.39 -16.66
N ILE A 361 18.35 -17.62 -17.05
CA ILE A 361 17.68 -18.84 -16.59
C ILE A 361 17.92 -19.07 -15.10
N GLY A 362 19.16 -18.97 -14.65
CA GLY A 362 19.53 -19.28 -13.26
C GLY A 362 18.96 -18.26 -12.28
N GLN A 363 19.07 -16.99 -12.61
CA GLN A 363 18.52 -15.89 -11.79
C GLN A 363 16.99 -15.92 -11.80
N GLY A 364 16.37 -16.21 -12.96
CA GLY A 364 14.92 -16.39 -13.09
C GLY A 364 14.39 -17.52 -12.22
N LEU A 365 15.13 -18.64 -12.13
CA LEU A 365 14.77 -19.75 -11.24
C LEU A 365 14.81 -19.34 -9.76
N ILE A 366 15.79 -18.56 -9.35
CA ILE A 366 15.86 -18.03 -7.98
C ILE A 366 14.66 -17.14 -7.68
N LEU A 367 14.30 -16.21 -8.59
CA LEU A 367 13.13 -15.36 -8.44
C LEU A 367 11.82 -16.17 -8.35
N PHE A 368 11.67 -17.20 -9.18
CA PHE A 368 10.52 -18.11 -9.15
C PHE A 368 10.36 -18.80 -7.80
N LEU A 369 11.45 -19.43 -7.31
CA LEU A 369 11.45 -20.13 -6.03
C LEU A 369 11.23 -19.17 -4.85
N ALA A 370 11.88 -18.02 -4.86
CA ALA A 370 11.70 -16.98 -3.83
C ALA A 370 10.24 -16.50 -3.78
N GLY A 371 9.62 -16.25 -4.94
CA GLY A 371 8.22 -15.86 -5.03
C GLY A 371 7.28 -16.89 -4.41
N ILE A 372 7.48 -18.19 -4.69
CA ILE A 372 6.67 -19.27 -4.11
C ILE A 372 6.84 -19.36 -2.59
N ILE A 373 8.09 -19.33 -2.10
CA ILE A 373 8.38 -19.44 -0.67
C ILE A 373 7.77 -18.28 0.11
N LEU A 374 7.96 -17.06 -0.39
CA LEU A 374 7.41 -15.85 0.25
C LEU A 374 5.88 -15.83 0.23
N ASN A 375 5.25 -16.31 -0.86
CA ASN A 375 3.79 -16.36 -0.95
C ASN A 375 3.17 -17.36 0.05
N LYS A 376 3.85 -18.48 0.32
CA LYS A 376 3.41 -19.42 1.37
C LYS A 376 3.42 -18.82 2.77
N THR A 377 4.34 -17.89 3.05
CA THR A 377 4.47 -17.26 4.38
C THR A 377 3.54 -16.07 4.56
N LYS A 378 3.39 -15.20 3.57
CA LYS A 378 2.72 -13.88 3.72
C LYS A 378 1.55 -13.62 2.76
N LYS A 379 1.13 -14.57 1.93
CA LYS A 379 -0.02 -14.46 0.99
C LYS A 379 -0.25 -13.05 0.39
N ASN A 380 0.78 -12.51 -0.28
CA ASN A 380 0.71 -11.18 -0.89
C ASN A 380 0.75 -11.31 -2.42
N PRO A 381 -0.13 -10.62 -3.18
CA PRO A 381 -0.13 -10.65 -4.65
C PRO A 381 1.23 -10.33 -5.30
N LEU A 382 2.06 -9.49 -4.66
CA LEU A 382 3.41 -9.17 -5.16
C LEU A 382 4.32 -10.39 -5.27
N TYR A 383 4.23 -11.34 -4.35
CA TYR A 383 5.06 -12.54 -4.39
C TYR A 383 4.64 -13.50 -5.51
N GLU A 384 3.34 -13.53 -5.84
CA GLU A 384 2.83 -14.26 -7.00
C GLU A 384 3.34 -13.65 -8.30
N ILE A 385 3.35 -12.30 -8.40
CA ILE A 385 3.91 -11.58 -9.56
C ILE A 385 5.39 -11.92 -9.71
N ILE A 386 6.21 -11.85 -8.66
CA ILE A 386 7.64 -12.18 -8.70
C ILE A 386 7.86 -13.62 -9.22
N SER A 387 7.03 -14.57 -8.78
CA SER A 387 7.10 -15.95 -9.26
C SER A 387 6.82 -16.06 -10.77
N ILE A 388 5.79 -15.36 -11.26
CA ILE A 388 5.46 -15.34 -12.70
C ILE A 388 6.57 -14.67 -13.52
N LEU A 389 7.14 -13.57 -13.01
CA LEU A 389 8.25 -12.87 -13.64
C LEU A 389 9.51 -13.72 -13.70
N GLY A 390 9.77 -14.54 -12.67
CA GLY A 390 10.86 -15.52 -12.67
C GLY A 390 10.74 -16.53 -13.82
N ILE A 391 9.52 -17.00 -14.11
CA ILE A 391 9.28 -17.89 -15.27
C ILE A 391 9.59 -17.16 -16.58
N SER A 392 9.17 -15.90 -16.71
CA SER A 392 9.46 -15.09 -17.90
C SER A 392 10.97 -14.91 -18.10
N ALA A 393 11.69 -14.55 -17.03
CA ALA A 393 13.15 -14.41 -17.05
C ALA A 393 13.86 -15.71 -17.51
N MET A 394 13.35 -16.87 -17.09
CA MET A 394 13.86 -18.19 -17.54
C MET A 394 13.62 -18.39 -19.04
N ILE A 395 12.44 -18.07 -19.56
CA ILE A 395 12.11 -18.23 -20.99
C ILE A 395 13.02 -17.35 -21.85
N PHE A 396 13.13 -16.05 -21.51
CA PHE A 396 13.99 -15.13 -22.26
C PHE A 396 15.47 -15.41 -22.03
N GLY A 397 15.87 -15.89 -20.86
CA GLY A 397 17.22 -16.39 -20.59
C GLY A 397 17.61 -17.56 -21.50
N LEU A 398 16.66 -18.45 -21.79
CA LEU A 398 16.86 -19.53 -22.76
C LEU A 398 17.01 -18.98 -24.20
N MET A 399 16.27 -17.93 -24.55
CA MET A 399 16.40 -17.28 -25.85
C MET A 399 17.76 -16.57 -26.01
N TYR A 400 18.31 -15.98 -24.96
CA TYR A 400 19.61 -15.32 -24.95
C TYR A 400 20.77 -16.30 -24.73
N GLY A 401 20.50 -17.49 -24.14
CA GLY A 401 21.51 -18.50 -23.83
C GLY A 401 22.29 -18.20 -22.55
N SER A 402 21.74 -17.38 -21.62
CA SER A 402 22.40 -17.01 -20.37
C SER A 402 21.92 -17.86 -19.19
N VAL A 403 22.89 -18.41 -18.42
CA VAL A 403 22.64 -19.16 -17.17
C VAL A 403 23.61 -18.66 -16.10
N PHE A 404 23.15 -17.88 -15.12
CA PHE A 404 23.98 -17.23 -14.11
C PHE A 404 25.15 -16.43 -14.72
N GLY A 405 24.94 -15.81 -15.90
CA GLY A 405 25.92 -15.04 -16.64
C GLY A 405 26.91 -15.87 -17.45
N PHE A 406 26.80 -17.20 -17.48
CA PHE A 406 27.54 -18.05 -18.41
C PHE A 406 26.81 -18.07 -19.76
N GLU A 407 27.47 -17.60 -20.82
CA GLU A 407 26.92 -17.57 -22.19
C GLU A 407 27.35 -18.79 -23.04
N ASP A 408 28.24 -19.64 -22.51
CA ASP A 408 28.80 -20.77 -23.22
C ASP A 408 28.07 -22.09 -22.95
N ILE A 409 27.21 -22.15 -21.92
CA ILE A 409 26.54 -23.40 -21.49
C ILE A 409 25.41 -23.77 -22.46
N ILE A 410 24.63 -22.80 -22.90
CA ILE A 410 23.50 -23.00 -23.81
C ILE A 410 23.69 -22.10 -25.04
N LYS A 411 23.57 -22.68 -26.23
CA LYS A 411 23.58 -21.88 -27.46
C LYS A 411 22.32 -20.97 -27.48
N SER A 412 22.53 -19.67 -27.69
CA SER A 412 21.43 -18.72 -27.86
C SER A 412 20.51 -19.14 -29.00
N VAL A 413 19.20 -19.18 -28.74
CA VAL A 413 18.18 -19.51 -29.76
C VAL A 413 17.87 -18.30 -30.61
N TRP A 414 18.01 -17.10 -30.05
CA TRP A 414 17.64 -15.84 -30.75
C TRP A 414 18.86 -14.94 -30.96
N LEU A 415 19.21 -14.10 -30.03
CA LEU A 415 20.31 -13.12 -30.12
C LEU A 415 21.12 -13.12 -28.83
N LYS A 416 22.42 -12.94 -28.96
CA LYS A 416 23.27 -12.61 -27.80
C LYS A 416 23.30 -11.10 -27.63
N PRO A 417 22.91 -10.57 -26.47
CA PRO A 417 22.91 -9.12 -26.21
C PRO A 417 24.28 -8.47 -26.39
N THR A 418 25.33 -9.13 -25.94
CA THR A 418 26.71 -8.65 -26.00
C THR A 418 27.26 -8.51 -27.42
N GLU A 419 26.87 -9.40 -28.34
CA GLU A 419 27.40 -9.43 -29.72
C GLU A 419 26.56 -8.58 -30.69
N ASN A 420 25.26 -8.37 -30.41
CA ASN A 420 24.29 -7.80 -31.35
C ASN A 420 23.56 -6.56 -30.79
N ILE A 421 24.31 -5.60 -30.27
CA ILE A 421 23.79 -4.39 -29.60
C ILE A 421 22.74 -3.64 -30.46
N ASN A 422 23.08 -3.37 -31.73
CA ASN A 422 22.20 -2.60 -32.63
C ASN A 422 20.87 -3.30 -32.88
N TYR A 423 20.89 -4.63 -33.05
CA TYR A 423 19.65 -5.38 -33.29
C TYR A 423 18.73 -5.37 -32.10
N ILE A 424 19.25 -5.51 -30.86
CA ILE A 424 18.43 -5.48 -29.65
C ILE A 424 17.76 -4.13 -29.47
N LEU A 425 18.47 -3.01 -29.72
CA LEU A 425 17.89 -1.67 -29.66
C LEU A 425 16.80 -1.48 -30.70
N VAL A 426 17.00 -1.96 -31.93
CA VAL A 426 15.98 -1.91 -32.98
C VAL A 426 14.75 -2.76 -32.61
N TYR A 427 14.96 -3.99 -32.13
CA TYR A 427 13.84 -4.86 -31.71
C TYR A 427 13.05 -4.25 -30.54
N SER A 428 13.71 -3.60 -29.61
CA SER A 428 13.01 -2.93 -28.49
C SER A 428 12.13 -1.77 -28.97
N VAL A 429 12.59 -0.97 -29.95
CA VAL A 429 11.79 0.08 -30.58
C VAL A 429 10.61 -0.52 -31.37
N VAL A 430 10.85 -1.54 -32.17
CA VAL A 430 9.79 -2.22 -32.95
C VAL A 430 8.71 -2.78 -32.01
N MET A 431 9.13 -3.43 -30.93
CA MET A 431 8.20 -3.90 -29.91
C MET A 431 7.38 -2.77 -29.31
N GLY A 432 8.03 -1.64 -28.97
CA GLY A 432 7.35 -0.44 -28.47
C GLY A 432 6.30 0.09 -29.44
N ILE A 433 6.61 0.12 -30.72
CA ILE A 433 5.69 0.51 -31.79
C ILE A 433 4.47 -0.43 -31.82
N VAL A 434 4.69 -1.74 -31.76
CA VAL A 434 3.60 -2.74 -31.76
C VAL A 434 2.71 -2.56 -30.54
N LEU A 435 3.30 -2.41 -29.34
CA LEU A 435 2.56 -2.21 -28.09
C LEU A 435 1.75 -0.90 -28.11
N ALA A 436 2.32 0.17 -28.67
CA ALA A 436 1.63 1.44 -28.86
C ALA A 436 0.42 1.29 -29.79
N LEU A 437 0.54 0.57 -30.90
CA LEU A 437 -0.58 0.28 -31.81
C LEU A 437 -1.68 -0.54 -31.12
N VAL A 438 -1.31 -1.54 -30.33
CA VAL A 438 -2.27 -2.34 -29.54
C VAL A 438 -2.99 -1.45 -28.53
N SER A 439 -2.28 -0.58 -27.80
CA SER A 439 -2.87 0.36 -26.84
C SER A 439 -3.87 1.32 -27.50
N MET A 440 -3.53 1.85 -28.67
CA MET A 440 -4.46 2.69 -29.46
C MET A 440 -5.69 1.89 -29.93
N GLY A 441 -5.49 0.61 -30.32
CA GLY A 441 -6.58 -0.30 -30.65
C GLY A 441 -7.54 -0.53 -29.47
N LEU A 442 -7.01 -0.68 -28.25
CA LEU A 442 -7.81 -0.78 -27.03
C LEU A 442 -8.61 0.50 -26.77
N ASN A 443 -7.99 1.67 -27.02
CA ASN A 443 -8.70 2.95 -26.89
C ASN A 443 -9.87 3.07 -27.88
N LEU A 444 -9.71 2.61 -29.11
CA LEU A 444 -10.82 2.58 -30.09
C LEU A 444 -12.01 1.76 -29.58
N ILE A 445 -11.75 0.62 -28.92
CA ILE A 445 -12.82 -0.20 -28.33
C ILE A 445 -13.48 0.53 -27.15
N ASN A 446 -12.70 1.26 -26.32
CA ASN A 446 -13.24 2.06 -25.23
C ASN A 446 -14.14 3.19 -25.76
N CYS A 447 -13.68 3.97 -26.72
CA CYS A 447 -14.48 5.03 -27.35
C CYS A 447 -15.78 4.49 -27.98
N LYS A 448 -15.73 3.28 -28.57
CA LYS A 448 -16.94 2.63 -29.12
C LYS A 448 -17.94 2.27 -28.02
N LYS A 449 -17.48 1.82 -26.85
CA LYS A 449 -18.35 1.50 -25.71
C LYS A 449 -19.01 2.75 -25.12
N ASP A 450 -18.28 3.88 -25.09
CA ASP A 450 -18.81 5.16 -24.61
C ASP A 450 -19.82 5.80 -25.59
N GLY A 451 -19.85 5.35 -26.84
CA GLY A 451 -20.77 5.86 -27.86
C GLY A 451 -20.39 7.23 -28.42
N ASP A 452 -19.21 7.77 -28.12
CA ASP A 452 -18.74 9.07 -28.65
C ASP A 452 -18.06 8.91 -30.01
N TRP A 453 -18.88 8.94 -31.08
CA TRP A 453 -18.41 8.79 -32.46
C TRP A 453 -17.39 9.85 -32.88
N LEU A 454 -17.53 11.07 -32.35
CA LEU A 454 -16.59 12.14 -32.69
C LEU A 454 -15.20 11.84 -32.09
N GLU A 455 -15.12 11.27 -30.88
CA GLU A 455 -13.86 10.84 -30.28
C GLU A 455 -13.23 9.69 -31.07
N ILE A 456 -14.03 8.74 -31.53
CA ILE A 456 -13.54 7.61 -32.34
C ILE A 456 -12.80 8.11 -33.61
N PHE A 457 -13.35 9.10 -34.31
CA PHE A 457 -12.78 9.55 -35.57
C PHE A 457 -11.69 10.61 -35.40
N LEU A 458 -11.80 11.51 -34.44
CA LEU A 458 -10.96 12.70 -34.29
C LEU A 458 -9.92 12.61 -33.16
N GLY A 459 -10.06 11.66 -32.25
CA GLY A 459 -9.18 11.56 -31.07
C GLY A 459 -7.73 11.29 -31.44
N PRO A 460 -6.75 11.89 -30.72
CA PRO A 460 -5.33 11.66 -30.97
C PRO A 460 -4.90 10.20 -30.75
N ASN A 461 -5.47 9.51 -29.78
CA ASN A 461 -5.22 8.08 -29.52
C ASN A 461 -6.29 7.17 -30.15
N ALA A 462 -7.15 7.71 -31.03
CA ALA A 462 -8.22 7.01 -31.71
C ALA A 462 -7.88 6.81 -33.20
N LEU A 463 -8.88 6.71 -34.08
CA LEU A 463 -8.68 6.31 -35.48
C LEU A 463 -7.74 7.26 -36.25
N SER A 464 -7.94 8.57 -36.12
CA SER A 464 -7.12 9.56 -36.86
C SER A 464 -5.67 9.51 -36.40
N GLY A 465 -5.41 9.48 -35.07
CA GLY A 465 -4.07 9.33 -34.53
C GLY A 465 -3.42 7.97 -34.87
N PHE A 466 -4.20 6.89 -34.85
CA PHE A 466 -3.75 5.55 -35.23
C PHE A 466 -3.27 5.51 -36.69
N VAL A 467 -4.06 6.07 -37.61
CA VAL A 467 -3.69 6.16 -39.02
C VAL A 467 -2.45 7.03 -39.22
N PHE A 468 -2.39 8.19 -38.57
CA PHE A 468 -1.21 9.06 -38.63
C PHE A 468 0.05 8.33 -38.15
N TYR A 469 -0.03 7.59 -37.03
CA TYR A 469 1.10 6.84 -36.45
C TYR A 469 1.59 5.74 -37.43
N ILE A 470 0.66 5.02 -38.09
CA ILE A 470 1.02 4.05 -39.12
C ILE A 470 1.71 4.73 -40.31
N CYS A 471 1.19 5.87 -40.76
CA CYS A 471 1.82 6.63 -41.85
C CYS A 471 3.25 7.06 -41.47
N MET A 472 3.48 7.51 -40.23
CA MET A 472 4.80 7.88 -39.73
C MET A 472 5.77 6.69 -39.75
N ILE A 473 5.32 5.51 -39.33
CA ILE A 473 6.11 4.27 -39.39
C ILE A 473 6.46 3.90 -40.82
N LEU A 474 5.49 3.94 -41.72
CA LEU A 474 5.72 3.62 -43.14
C LEU A 474 6.71 4.59 -43.79
N VAL A 475 6.59 5.88 -43.53
CA VAL A 475 7.54 6.90 -43.99
C VAL A 475 8.96 6.60 -43.48
N SER A 476 9.09 6.26 -42.19
CA SER A 476 10.37 5.88 -41.60
C SER A 476 10.98 4.64 -42.26
N LEU A 477 10.16 3.60 -42.48
CA LEU A 477 10.62 2.37 -43.17
C LEU A 477 11.07 2.66 -44.62
N PHE A 478 10.35 3.52 -45.34
CA PHE A 478 10.76 3.90 -46.71
C PHE A 478 12.08 4.68 -46.72
N LEU A 479 12.32 5.53 -45.74
CA LEU A 479 13.58 6.28 -45.61
C LEU A 479 14.76 5.33 -45.32
N PHE A 480 14.55 4.33 -44.45
CA PHE A 480 15.60 3.34 -44.09
C PHE A 480 15.87 2.34 -45.22
N ALA A 481 14.84 1.94 -45.99
CA ALA A 481 14.97 0.99 -47.11
C ALA A 481 15.63 1.58 -48.37
N GLY A 482 15.86 2.89 -48.41
CA GLY A 482 16.34 3.62 -49.57
C GLY A 482 15.25 3.88 -50.59
N LEU A 483 15.12 5.14 -50.99
CA LEU A 483 14.09 5.58 -51.94
C LEU A 483 14.39 5.10 -53.37
N ASN A 484 13.73 4.03 -53.80
CA ASN A 484 13.66 3.69 -55.21
C ASN A 484 12.66 4.63 -55.91
N LEU A 485 13.08 5.29 -57.00
CA LEU A 485 12.27 6.21 -57.81
C LEU A 485 10.88 5.65 -58.21
N LYS A 486 10.78 4.31 -58.29
CA LYS A 486 9.52 3.61 -58.61
C LYS A 486 8.41 3.76 -57.56
N TYR A 487 8.78 4.01 -56.30
CA TYR A 487 7.83 4.11 -55.18
C TYR A 487 7.59 5.54 -54.66
N ILE A 488 8.15 6.54 -55.33
CA ILE A 488 8.04 7.97 -54.94
C ILE A 488 6.60 8.46 -54.87
N PHE A 489 5.72 7.95 -55.77
CA PHE A 489 4.31 8.29 -55.76
C PHE A 489 3.59 7.82 -54.50
N TRP A 490 3.81 6.57 -54.09
CA TRP A 490 3.25 5.99 -52.85
C TRP A 490 3.78 6.69 -51.61
N PHE A 491 5.05 7.06 -51.59
CA PHE A 491 5.66 7.81 -50.52
C PHE A 491 5.00 9.18 -50.31
N LYS A 492 4.82 9.95 -51.40
CA LYS A 492 4.11 11.23 -51.36
C LYS A 492 2.65 11.07 -50.90
N PHE A 493 1.97 10.02 -51.36
CA PHE A 493 0.60 9.74 -50.98
C PHE A 493 0.49 9.43 -49.47
N ILE A 494 1.38 8.60 -48.90
CA ILE A 494 1.41 8.30 -47.49
C ILE A 494 1.66 9.54 -46.63
N ILE A 495 2.59 10.40 -47.06
CA ILE A 495 2.85 11.68 -46.37
C ILE A 495 1.62 12.58 -46.41
N CYS A 496 1.01 12.79 -47.56
CA CYS A 496 -0.18 13.63 -47.70
C CYS A 496 -1.34 13.11 -46.83
N PHE A 497 -1.59 11.80 -46.85
CA PHE A 497 -2.63 11.16 -46.06
C PHE A 497 -2.34 11.25 -44.55
N GLY A 498 -1.09 11.09 -44.17
CA GLY A 498 -0.65 11.30 -42.76
C GLY A 498 -0.86 12.73 -42.28
N LEU A 499 -0.50 13.73 -43.11
CA LEU A 499 -0.70 15.15 -42.77
C LEU A 499 -2.20 15.51 -42.64
N ILE A 500 -3.07 14.96 -43.47
CA ILE A 500 -4.52 15.17 -43.35
C ILE A 500 -5.01 14.64 -41.99
N ASN A 501 -4.61 13.43 -41.62
CA ASN A 501 -4.99 12.87 -40.33
C ASN A 501 -4.40 13.65 -39.15
N LEU A 502 -3.18 14.17 -39.25
CA LEU A 502 -2.59 15.05 -38.25
C LEU A 502 -3.39 16.35 -38.09
N CYS A 503 -3.82 16.97 -39.18
CA CYS A 503 -4.70 18.14 -39.12
C CYS A 503 -6.04 17.80 -38.43
N LEU A 504 -6.63 16.65 -38.73
CA LEU A 504 -7.87 16.22 -38.08
C LEU A 504 -7.69 16.05 -36.56
N THR A 505 -6.57 15.48 -36.08
CA THR A 505 -6.29 15.35 -34.67
C THR A 505 -5.97 16.68 -33.98
N GLY A 506 -5.20 17.56 -34.62
CA GLY A 506 -4.81 18.86 -34.06
C GLY A 506 -5.98 19.84 -33.96
N PHE A 507 -6.91 19.81 -34.92
CA PHE A 507 -8.13 20.63 -34.90
C PHE A 507 -9.34 19.91 -34.32
N ASN A 508 -9.15 18.82 -33.58
CA ASN A 508 -10.21 18.02 -32.98
C ASN A 508 -11.21 18.86 -32.16
N LYS A 509 -10.71 19.76 -31.31
CA LYS A 509 -11.56 20.64 -30.45
C LYS A 509 -12.46 21.54 -31.31
N LEU A 510 -11.93 22.09 -32.42
CA LEU A 510 -12.69 22.94 -33.32
C LEU A 510 -13.78 22.15 -34.05
N ILE A 511 -13.41 21.02 -34.61
CA ILE A 511 -14.33 20.15 -35.33
C ILE A 511 -15.45 19.66 -34.39
N LYS A 512 -15.14 19.24 -33.18
CA LYS A 512 -16.14 18.83 -32.17
C LYS A 512 -17.10 19.94 -31.80
N LYS A 513 -16.62 21.17 -31.56
CA LYS A 513 -17.47 22.34 -31.27
C LYS A 513 -18.38 22.70 -32.43
N LEU A 514 -17.86 22.59 -33.65
CA LEU A 514 -18.62 22.84 -34.88
C LEU A 514 -19.77 21.82 -35.06
N PHE A 515 -19.48 20.53 -34.84
CA PHE A 515 -20.49 19.45 -34.93
C PHE A 515 -21.51 19.49 -33.80
N ARG A 516 -21.13 19.95 -32.59
CA ARG A 516 -22.05 20.11 -31.47
C ARG A 516 -22.86 21.40 -31.49
N HIS A 517 -22.71 22.25 -32.55
CA HIS A 517 -23.40 23.53 -32.71
C HIS A 517 -23.29 24.46 -31.49
N GLU A 518 -22.14 24.49 -30.81
CA GLU A 518 -21.91 25.37 -29.69
C GLU A 518 -21.84 26.83 -30.13
N ARG A 519 -22.56 27.74 -29.47
CA ARG A 519 -22.67 29.18 -29.83
C ARG A 519 -21.34 29.93 -29.78
N ASN A 520 -20.35 29.47 -28.96
CA ASN A 520 -19.04 30.10 -28.84
C ASN A 520 -17.93 29.17 -29.34
N ILE A 521 -17.76 29.06 -30.64
CA ILE A 521 -16.78 28.17 -31.30
C ILE A 521 -15.34 28.58 -30.94
N PHE A 522 -15.03 29.88 -30.92
CA PHE A 522 -13.67 30.41 -30.78
C PHE A 522 -13.30 30.95 -29.41
N GLY A 523 -14.21 30.97 -28.43
CA GLY A 523 -13.91 31.40 -27.06
C GLY A 523 -13.34 32.82 -26.88
N GLY A 524 -13.53 33.70 -27.87
CA GLY A 524 -13.10 35.11 -27.85
C GLY A 524 -12.08 35.49 -28.94
N ASN A 525 -10.88 34.92 -28.97
CA ASN A 525 -9.83 35.28 -29.94
C ASN A 525 -9.46 34.12 -30.86
N ILE A 526 -9.79 34.25 -32.17
CA ILE A 526 -9.48 33.25 -33.20
C ILE A 526 -7.97 32.96 -33.25
N PHE A 527 -7.14 34.00 -33.14
CA PHE A 527 -5.68 33.86 -33.19
C PHE A 527 -5.13 32.99 -32.04
N LEU A 528 -5.60 33.20 -30.81
CA LEU A 528 -5.22 32.40 -29.65
C LEU A 528 -5.63 30.94 -29.85
N PHE A 529 -6.81 30.70 -30.36
CA PHE A 529 -7.31 29.35 -30.61
C PHE A 529 -6.51 28.59 -31.69
N LEU A 530 -6.17 29.26 -32.79
CA LEU A 530 -5.30 28.69 -33.82
C LEU A 530 -3.91 28.39 -33.30
N PHE A 531 -3.35 29.28 -32.49
CA PHE A 531 -2.04 29.08 -31.86
C PHE A 531 -2.06 27.88 -30.90
N GLU A 532 -3.10 27.74 -30.05
CA GLU A 532 -3.31 26.58 -29.17
C GLU A 532 -3.36 25.28 -29.98
N SER A 533 -4.13 25.24 -31.08
CA SER A 533 -4.25 24.06 -31.95
C SER A 533 -2.93 23.66 -32.63
N ILE A 534 -2.10 24.62 -32.98
CA ILE A 534 -0.76 24.35 -33.55
C ILE A 534 0.15 23.75 -32.48
N ILE A 535 0.15 24.30 -31.26
CA ILE A 535 0.93 23.76 -30.14
C ILE A 535 0.48 22.35 -29.82
N GLU A 536 -0.85 22.10 -29.74
CA GLU A 536 -1.40 20.77 -29.47
C GLU A 536 -0.99 19.76 -30.54
N THR A 537 -0.99 20.19 -31.84
CA THR A 537 -0.52 19.34 -32.95
C THR A 537 0.95 18.97 -32.78
N PHE A 538 1.78 19.94 -32.41
CA PHE A 538 3.21 19.71 -32.18
C PHE A 538 3.46 18.79 -30.97
N GLU A 539 2.72 18.97 -29.89
CA GLU A 539 2.74 18.10 -28.70
C GLU A 539 2.38 16.65 -29.06
N ILE A 540 1.36 16.42 -29.88
CA ILE A 540 0.97 15.08 -30.32
C ILE A 540 2.12 14.39 -31.06
N ILE A 541 2.79 15.10 -31.99
CA ILE A 541 3.94 14.56 -32.74
C ILE A 541 5.08 14.20 -31.77
N LEU A 542 5.42 15.12 -30.85
CA LEU A 542 6.46 14.89 -29.86
C LEU A 542 6.14 13.69 -28.96
N ASN A 543 4.90 13.56 -28.52
CA ASN A 543 4.47 12.44 -27.68
C ASN A 543 4.61 11.09 -28.40
N TYR A 544 4.28 11.01 -29.67
CA TYR A 544 4.47 9.76 -30.43
C TYR A 544 5.94 9.39 -30.57
N PHE A 545 6.80 10.38 -30.85
CA PHE A 545 8.24 10.18 -31.00
C PHE A 545 8.90 9.79 -29.66
N THR A 546 8.60 10.53 -28.61
CA THR A 546 9.18 10.29 -27.26
C THR A 546 8.74 8.94 -26.71
N ASN A 547 7.48 8.58 -26.90
CA ASN A 547 6.98 7.29 -26.44
C ASN A 547 7.64 6.11 -27.19
N ALA A 548 7.87 6.26 -28.51
CA ALA A 548 8.60 5.23 -29.26
C ALA A 548 10.05 5.10 -28.79
N LEU A 549 10.74 6.22 -28.53
CA LEU A 549 12.11 6.23 -28.00
C LEU A 549 12.21 5.67 -26.57
N SER A 550 11.17 5.85 -25.75
CA SER A 550 11.16 5.32 -24.37
C SER A 550 11.37 3.80 -24.33
N PHE A 551 10.98 3.06 -25.36
CA PHE A 551 11.18 1.62 -25.46
C PHE A 551 12.63 1.20 -25.74
N VAL A 552 13.51 2.11 -26.18
CA VAL A 552 14.96 1.85 -26.26
C VAL A 552 15.50 1.40 -24.91
N ARG A 553 14.88 1.84 -23.81
CA ARG A 553 15.21 1.43 -22.45
C ARG A 553 15.16 -0.09 -22.25
N VAL A 554 14.22 -0.78 -22.89
CA VAL A 554 14.12 -2.25 -22.80
C VAL A 554 15.42 -2.91 -23.29
N GLY A 555 15.90 -2.48 -24.46
CA GLY A 555 17.18 -2.94 -25.00
C GLY A 555 18.39 -2.52 -24.16
N ALA A 556 18.36 -1.27 -23.64
CA ALA A 556 19.43 -0.76 -22.79
C ALA A 556 19.57 -1.55 -21.48
N PHE A 557 18.46 -1.95 -20.83
CA PHE A 557 18.52 -2.78 -19.62
C PHE A 557 18.93 -4.22 -19.93
N ALA A 558 18.50 -4.80 -21.05
CA ALA A 558 18.99 -6.11 -21.48
C ALA A 558 20.52 -6.12 -21.69
N LEU A 559 21.06 -5.03 -22.28
CA LEU A 559 22.51 -4.85 -22.45
C LEU A 559 23.23 -4.59 -21.12
N SER A 560 22.62 -3.80 -20.23
CA SER A 560 23.14 -3.53 -18.88
C SER A 560 23.27 -4.82 -18.08
N HIS A 561 22.24 -5.67 -18.13
CA HIS A 561 22.25 -6.99 -17.48
C HIS A 561 23.41 -7.86 -17.98
N ALA A 562 23.51 -8.03 -19.29
CA ALA A 562 24.61 -8.79 -19.89
C ALA A 562 25.99 -8.19 -19.54
N GLY A 563 26.09 -6.84 -19.54
CA GLY A 563 27.32 -6.13 -19.16
C GLY A 563 27.70 -6.34 -17.69
N MET A 564 26.73 -6.23 -16.76
CA MET A 564 27.01 -6.48 -15.33
C MET A 564 27.43 -7.93 -15.08
N MET A 565 26.77 -8.89 -15.73
CA MET A 565 27.16 -10.29 -15.62
C MET A 565 28.55 -10.54 -16.20
N SER A 566 28.91 -9.90 -17.31
CA SER A 566 30.27 -9.97 -17.87
C SER A 566 31.32 -9.45 -16.88
N VAL A 567 31.05 -8.37 -16.15
CA VAL A 567 31.94 -7.83 -15.11
C VAL A 567 32.06 -8.82 -13.94
N VAL A 568 30.95 -9.38 -13.46
CA VAL A 568 30.97 -10.40 -12.39
C VAL A 568 31.85 -11.60 -12.80
N MET A 569 31.69 -12.06 -14.03
CA MET A 569 32.47 -13.19 -14.56
C MET A 569 33.96 -12.85 -14.72
N LEU A 570 34.29 -11.63 -15.15
CA LEU A 570 35.68 -11.16 -15.22
C LEU A 570 36.35 -11.12 -13.84
N LEU A 571 35.65 -10.59 -12.83
CA LEU A 571 36.13 -10.53 -11.45
C LEU A 571 36.27 -11.94 -10.82
N ALA A 572 35.41 -12.87 -11.22
CA ALA A 572 35.46 -14.25 -10.73
C ALA A 572 36.56 -15.09 -11.37
N LYS A 573 37.08 -14.70 -12.54
CA LYS A 573 38.08 -15.45 -13.30
C LYS A 573 39.43 -15.47 -12.56
N LYS A 574 39.97 -16.68 -12.34
CA LYS A 574 41.28 -16.97 -11.72
C LYS A 574 42.11 -17.81 -12.67
N ASN A 575 43.44 -17.88 -12.46
CA ASN A 575 44.38 -18.60 -13.36
C ASN A 575 43.98 -20.06 -13.63
N ASP A 576 43.34 -20.75 -12.67
CA ASP A 576 42.94 -22.15 -12.76
C ASP A 576 41.41 -22.39 -12.59
N GLY A 577 40.57 -21.42 -12.92
CA GLY A 577 39.13 -21.60 -12.82
C GLY A 577 38.37 -20.32 -12.37
N TYR A 578 37.21 -20.52 -11.70
CA TYR A 578 36.37 -19.45 -11.24
C TYR A 578 36.27 -19.39 -9.71
N ASN A 579 36.27 -18.20 -9.14
CA ASN A 579 35.98 -17.99 -7.73
C ASN A 579 34.44 -18.01 -7.51
N TRP A 580 33.93 -19.15 -7.04
CA TRP A 580 32.50 -19.37 -6.81
C TRP A 580 31.86 -18.38 -5.82
N PHE A 581 32.65 -17.91 -4.85
CA PHE A 581 32.16 -16.91 -3.89
C PHE A 581 31.78 -15.59 -4.59
N ILE A 582 32.62 -15.13 -5.53
CA ILE A 582 32.35 -13.90 -6.31
C ILE A 582 31.14 -14.10 -7.22
N ILE A 583 31.00 -15.28 -7.83
CA ILE A 583 29.85 -15.59 -8.70
C ILE A 583 28.56 -15.57 -7.88
N VAL A 584 28.50 -16.21 -6.73
CA VAL A 584 27.31 -16.28 -5.89
C VAL A 584 26.94 -14.90 -5.37
N LEU A 585 27.92 -14.14 -4.83
CA LEU A 585 27.70 -12.80 -4.30
C LEU A 585 27.29 -11.82 -5.40
N GLY A 586 27.96 -11.87 -6.56
CA GLY A 586 27.65 -11.04 -7.73
C GLY A 586 26.24 -11.31 -8.27
N ASN A 587 25.88 -12.59 -8.46
CA ASN A 587 24.53 -12.95 -8.89
C ASN A 587 23.45 -12.51 -7.88
N LEU A 588 23.69 -12.69 -6.58
CA LEU A 588 22.77 -12.24 -5.54
C LEU A 588 22.54 -10.72 -5.60
N LEU A 589 23.63 -9.96 -5.75
CA LEU A 589 23.58 -8.50 -5.85
C LEU A 589 22.81 -8.05 -7.11
N VAL A 590 23.11 -8.69 -8.27
CA VAL A 590 22.42 -8.40 -9.54
C VAL A 590 20.93 -8.74 -9.43
N ILE A 591 20.55 -9.90 -8.88
CA ILE A 591 19.13 -10.27 -8.71
C ILE A 591 18.38 -9.23 -7.89
N ILE A 592 18.95 -8.78 -6.78
CA ILE A 592 18.26 -7.84 -5.88
C ILE A 592 18.17 -6.44 -6.50
N LEU A 593 19.31 -5.87 -6.91
CA LEU A 593 19.36 -4.50 -7.40
C LEU A 593 18.70 -4.37 -8.78
N GLU A 594 19.15 -5.20 -9.73
CA GLU A 594 18.66 -5.08 -11.09
C GLU A 594 17.23 -5.61 -11.24
N GLY A 595 16.88 -6.72 -10.58
CA GLY A 595 15.50 -7.22 -10.57
C GLY A 595 14.50 -6.18 -10.07
N LEU A 596 14.86 -5.41 -9.03
CA LEU A 596 14.03 -4.30 -8.55
C LEU A 596 13.95 -3.17 -9.58
N ILE A 597 15.10 -2.73 -10.13
CA ILE A 597 15.17 -1.62 -11.09
C ILE A 597 14.40 -1.99 -12.36
N VAL A 598 14.61 -3.17 -12.91
CA VAL A 598 13.91 -3.67 -14.11
C VAL A 598 12.40 -3.74 -13.85
N GLY A 599 11.98 -4.25 -12.68
CA GLY A 599 10.57 -4.27 -12.29
C GLY A 599 9.94 -2.88 -12.31
N ILE A 600 10.60 -1.89 -11.71
CA ILE A 600 10.13 -0.50 -11.69
C ILE A 600 10.10 0.11 -13.11
N GLN A 601 11.13 -0.14 -13.92
CA GLN A 601 11.22 0.42 -15.27
C GLN A 601 10.18 -0.19 -16.23
N ALA A 602 9.88 -1.48 -16.09
CA ALA A 602 8.80 -2.12 -16.83
C ALA A 602 7.43 -1.54 -16.43
N LEU A 603 7.16 -1.34 -15.12
CA LEU A 603 5.95 -0.66 -14.64
C LEU A 603 5.83 0.77 -15.19
N ARG A 604 6.95 1.49 -15.25
CA ARG A 604 6.97 2.84 -15.79
C ARG A 604 6.54 2.86 -17.25
N LEU A 605 7.04 1.93 -18.07
CA LEU A 605 6.64 1.81 -19.47
C LEU A 605 5.13 1.48 -19.59
N GLU A 606 4.61 0.61 -18.73
CA GLU A 606 3.17 0.29 -18.70
C GLU A 606 2.32 1.52 -18.38
N PHE A 607 2.66 2.24 -17.32
CA PHE A 607 1.82 3.31 -16.81
C PHE A 607 1.87 4.58 -17.67
N TYR A 608 3.04 4.96 -18.17
CA TYR A 608 3.18 6.23 -18.88
C TYR A 608 3.01 6.09 -20.39
N GLU A 609 3.64 5.07 -21.02
CA GLU A 609 3.64 4.93 -22.46
C GLU A 609 2.40 4.16 -23.00
N MET A 610 1.85 3.22 -22.21
CA MET A 610 0.71 2.40 -22.66
C MET A 610 -0.62 2.86 -22.05
N PHE A 611 -0.74 2.93 -20.70
CA PHE A 611 -1.99 3.32 -20.05
C PHE A 611 -2.40 4.74 -20.39
N GLY A 612 -1.46 5.68 -20.50
CA GLY A 612 -1.72 7.05 -20.94
C GLY A 612 -2.46 7.16 -22.29
N ARG A 613 -2.52 6.07 -23.10
CA ARG A 613 -3.20 6.06 -24.39
C ARG A 613 -4.65 5.60 -24.33
N PHE A 614 -5.02 4.69 -23.45
CA PHE A 614 -6.36 4.08 -23.45
C PHE A 614 -7.05 4.07 -22.09
N PHE A 615 -6.31 4.22 -20.99
CA PHE A 615 -6.86 4.17 -19.65
C PHE A 615 -7.27 5.57 -19.18
N ARG A 616 -8.52 5.73 -18.77
CA ARG A 616 -9.07 7.02 -18.26
C ARG A 616 -9.14 7.03 -16.75
N GLY A 617 -9.46 5.89 -16.14
CA GLY A 617 -9.60 5.77 -14.70
C GLY A 617 -10.85 6.45 -14.13
N GLY A 618 -10.80 6.75 -12.82
CA GLY A 618 -11.89 7.44 -12.12
C GLY A 618 -13.02 6.53 -11.64
N GLY A 619 -12.94 5.21 -11.85
CA GLY A 619 -13.92 4.26 -11.34
C GLY A 619 -13.91 4.17 -9.80
N LYS A 620 -15.05 3.84 -9.20
CA LYS A 620 -15.20 3.62 -7.76
C LYS A 620 -14.99 2.15 -7.43
N GLU A 621 -14.08 1.85 -6.49
CA GLU A 621 -13.86 0.47 -6.08
C GLU A 621 -15.07 -0.11 -5.35
N TYR A 622 -15.40 -1.34 -5.65
CA TYR A 622 -16.36 -2.12 -4.86
C TYR A 622 -15.66 -2.65 -3.60
N ILE A 623 -15.49 -1.76 -2.60
CA ILE A 623 -14.94 -2.17 -1.30
C ILE A 623 -16.07 -2.78 -0.50
N ASN A 624 -15.94 -4.07 -0.22
CA ASN A 624 -16.77 -4.72 0.77
C ASN A 624 -16.21 -4.39 2.16
N LYS A 625 -16.89 -3.52 2.91
CA LYS A 625 -16.54 -3.19 4.30
C LYS A 625 -16.98 -4.27 5.30
N ASN A 626 -17.26 -5.49 4.82
CA ASN A 626 -17.70 -6.62 5.66
C ASN A 626 -16.52 -7.37 6.30
#